data_5ee21cd71d570ccf6601993ba1c526b2
#
_entry.id   5ee21cd71d570ccf6601993ba1c526b2
#
_cell.length_a   1.000
_cell.length_b   1.000
_cell.length_c   1.000
_cell.angle_alpha   90.00
_cell.angle_beta   90.00
_cell.angle_gamma   90.00
#
_symmetry.space_group_name_H-M   'P 1'
#
loop_
_entity.id
_entity.type
_entity.pdbx_description
1 polymer ?
#
loop_
_entity_poly.entity_id
_entity_poly.type
_entity_poly.pdbx_seq_one_letter_code
_entity_poly.pdbx_strand_id
1 'polypeptide(L)'
;VDTAQLRALFNKPYGAPGPSEAQWRQLYAEDVHFSDPTQERDGISAYIKAQEGLLKRCDDTYLTPGAIAIEANSAFVEWEMGLKIKGIEFVYPGTSRLLFNSEGKICDHRDYFDFVGPTFGPVPVLGGFVRWLYKRFVG
;
A
#
# COMPACT_ATOMS: atom_id res chain seq x y z
N VAL A 1 8.61 -15.05 -8.18
CA VAL A 1 7.37 -14.73 -7.47
C VAL A 1 6.19 -15.01 -8.39
N ASP A 2 5.20 -15.72 -7.92
CA ASP A 2 4.00 -16.04 -8.68
C ASP A 2 2.77 -15.30 -8.14
N THR A 3 1.65 -15.42 -8.86
CA THR A 3 0.39 -14.78 -8.49
C THR A 3 -0.08 -15.19 -7.09
N ALA A 4 0.07 -16.46 -6.71
CA ALA A 4 -0.37 -16.94 -5.40
C ALA A 4 0.45 -16.32 -4.27
N GLN A 5 1.76 -16.17 -4.45
CA GLN A 5 2.64 -15.52 -3.48
C GLN A 5 2.29 -14.03 -3.33
N LEU A 6 2.04 -13.34 -4.43
CA LEU A 6 1.63 -11.93 -4.39
C LEU A 6 0.26 -11.77 -3.73
N ARG A 7 -0.69 -12.64 -4.04
CA ARG A 7 -2.01 -12.58 -3.41
C ARG A 7 -1.93 -12.78 -1.90
N ALA A 8 -1.10 -13.70 -1.44
CA ALA A 8 -0.86 -13.92 -0.02
C ALA A 8 -0.20 -12.72 0.66
N LEU A 9 0.79 -12.11 -0.01
CA LEU A 9 1.50 -10.94 0.52
C LEU A 9 0.57 -9.73 0.70
N PHE A 10 -0.36 -9.52 -0.22
CA PHE A 10 -1.30 -8.40 -0.22
C PHE A 10 -2.62 -8.70 0.48
N ASN A 11 -2.72 -9.79 1.23
CA ASN A 11 -3.95 -10.17 1.92
C ASN A 11 -3.77 -10.11 3.43
N LYS A 12 -4.40 -9.13 4.05
CA LYS A 12 -4.42 -8.96 5.50
C LYS A 12 -5.83 -8.55 5.93
N PRO A 13 -6.63 -9.46 6.51
CA PRO A 13 -7.91 -9.04 7.10
C PRO A 13 -7.70 -8.25 8.39
N TYR A 14 -8.74 -7.54 8.82
CA TYR A 14 -8.74 -6.93 10.14
C TYR A 14 -8.44 -7.97 11.22
N GLY A 15 -7.68 -7.58 12.22
CA GLY A 15 -7.30 -8.45 13.33
C GLY A 15 -6.16 -9.42 13.05
N ALA A 16 -5.73 -9.56 11.80
CA ALA A 16 -4.60 -10.41 11.45
C ALA A 16 -3.28 -9.63 11.52
N PRO A 17 -2.15 -10.31 11.80
CA PRO A 17 -0.84 -9.66 11.71
C PRO A 17 -0.47 -9.39 10.26
N GLY A 18 0.32 -8.34 10.04
CA GLY A 18 0.96 -8.09 8.76
C GLY A 18 2.07 -9.10 8.48
N PRO A 19 2.71 -9.03 7.28
CA PRO A 19 3.86 -9.88 6.98
C PRO A 19 4.97 -9.68 8.00
N SER A 20 5.67 -10.77 8.35
CA SER A 20 6.84 -10.70 9.21
C SER A 20 8.04 -10.12 8.45
N GLU A 21 9.03 -9.67 9.19
CA GLU A 21 10.29 -9.21 8.60
C GLU A 21 10.92 -10.29 7.70
N ALA A 22 10.88 -11.55 8.14
CA ALA A 22 11.40 -12.67 7.36
C ALA A 22 10.65 -12.85 6.03
N GLN A 23 9.32 -12.67 6.02
CA GLN A 23 8.50 -12.76 4.81
C GLN A 23 8.84 -11.64 3.83
N TRP A 24 8.99 -10.40 4.29
CA TRP A 24 9.42 -9.31 3.44
C TRP A 24 10.82 -9.54 2.88
N ARG A 25 11.78 -9.96 3.71
CA ARG A 25 13.16 -10.23 3.26
C ARG A 25 13.26 -11.40 2.28
N GLN A 26 12.33 -12.32 2.32
CA GLN A 26 12.24 -13.41 1.36
C GLN A 26 11.85 -12.93 -0.05
N LEU A 27 10.96 -11.94 -0.14
CA LEU A 27 10.39 -11.49 -1.42
C LEU A 27 11.01 -10.20 -1.94
N TYR A 28 11.57 -9.35 -1.07
CA TYR A 28 12.14 -8.05 -1.42
C TYR A 28 13.66 -8.08 -1.45
N ALA A 29 14.24 -7.36 -2.41
CA ALA A 29 15.69 -7.18 -2.47
C ALA A 29 16.19 -6.27 -1.36
N GLU A 30 17.44 -6.44 -0.94
CA GLU A 30 18.07 -5.58 0.07
C GLU A 30 18.06 -4.11 -0.32
N ASP A 31 18.22 -3.82 -1.61
CA ASP A 31 18.29 -2.47 -2.18
C ASP A 31 16.97 -1.98 -2.75
N VAL A 32 15.85 -2.55 -2.33
CA VAL A 32 14.54 -2.16 -2.83
C VAL A 32 14.30 -0.66 -2.68
N HIS A 33 13.77 -0.05 -3.73
CA HIS A 33 13.24 1.32 -3.69
C HIS A 33 11.72 1.27 -3.54
N PHE A 34 11.20 1.97 -2.56
CA PHE A 34 9.76 2.07 -2.30
C PHE A 34 9.31 3.51 -2.44
N SER A 35 8.16 3.72 -3.08
CA SER A 35 7.53 5.04 -3.16
C SER A 35 6.00 4.91 -3.11
N ASP A 36 5.39 5.91 -2.50
CA ASP A 36 3.94 6.12 -2.54
C ASP A 36 3.66 7.63 -2.64
N PRO A 37 2.39 8.08 -2.69
CA PRO A 37 2.09 9.51 -2.80
C PRO A 37 2.64 10.39 -1.68
N THR A 38 3.07 9.82 -0.55
CA THR A 38 3.50 10.57 0.63
C THR A 38 4.97 10.44 0.97
N GLN A 39 5.69 9.46 0.39
CA GLN A 39 7.06 9.15 0.81
C GLN A 39 7.86 8.35 -0.20
N GLU A 40 9.18 8.37 -0.03
CA GLU A 40 10.11 7.47 -0.69
C GLU A 40 11.04 6.85 0.35
N ARG A 41 11.40 5.59 0.16
CA ARG A 41 12.29 4.84 1.04
C ARG A 41 13.28 4.02 0.21
N ASP A 42 14.54 4.01 0.62
CA ASP A 42 15.57 3.19 0.01
C ASP A 42 16.06 2.13 0.99
N GLY A 43 16.12 0.90 0.49
CA GLY A 43 16.53 -0.26 1.25
C GLY A 43 15.40 -0.95 2.02
N ILE A 44 15.56 -2.26 2.18
CA ILE A 44 14.52 -3.10 2.80
C ILE A 44 14.25 -2.73 4.26
N SER A 45 15.28 -2.35 5.00
CA SER A 45 15.10 -1.97 6.41
C SER A 45 14.23 -0.72 6.55
N ALA A 46 14.42 0.27 5.68
CA ALA A 46 13.59 1.48 5.65
C ALA A 46 12.14 1.15 5.22
N TYR A 47 11.97 0.26 4.25
CA TYR A 47 10.65 -0.22 3.81
C TYR A 47 9.91 -0.90 4.96
N ILE A 48 10.55 -1.84 5.63
CA ILE A 48 9.95 -2.57 6.76
C ILE A 48 9.56 -1.61 7.88
N LYS A 49 10.45 -0.66 8.21
CA LYS A 49 10.18 0.36 9.23
C LYS A 49 8.97 1.22 8.86
N ALA A 50 8.82 1.59 7.60
CA ALA A 50 7.65 2.35 7.14
C ALA A 50 6.36 1.55 7.29
N GLN A 51 6.37 0.26 6.94
CA GLN A 51 5.21 -0.62 7.08
C GLN A 51 4.83 -0.84 8.54
N GLU A 52 5.80 -1.14 9.38
CA GLU A 52 5.58 -1.32 10.82
C GLU A 52 5.07 -0.03 11.48
N GLY A 53 5.58 1.11 11.06
CA GLY A 53 5.13 2.41 11.54
C GLY A 53 3.67 2.70 11.21
N LEU A 54 3.22 2.34 10.01
CA LEU A 54 1.81 2.46 9.63
C LEU A 54 0.92 1.57 10.52
N LEU A 55 1.30 0.32 10.71
CA LEU A 55 0.55 -0.62 11.54
C LEU A 55 0.45 -0.14 13.01
N LYS A 56 1.50 0.49 13.53
CA LYS A 56 1.51 1.03 14.90
C LYS A 56 0.63 2.27 15.06
N ARG A 57 0.51 3.09 14.02
CA ARG A 57 -0.28 4.33 14.08
C ARG A 57 -1.79 4.09 13.92
N CYS A 58 -2.18 2.92 13.44
CA CYS A 58 -3.58 2.57 13.23
C CYS A 58 -4.06 1.61 14.31
N ASP A 59 -5.34 1.72 14.68
CA ASP A 59 -5.97 0.77 15.61
C ASP A 59 -6.08 -0.61 14.95
N ASP A 60 -6.38 -0.63 13.66
CA ASP A 60 -6.41 -1.84 12.84
C ASP A 60 -6.27 -1.49 11.38
N THR A 61 -5.84 -2.45 10.55
CA THR A 61 -5.70 -2.29 9.12
C THR A 61 -6.15 -3.55 8.39
N TYR A 62 -6.65 -3.37 7.16
CA TYR A 62 -6.84 -4.50 6.23
C TYR A 62 -6.25 -4.17 4.88
N LEU A 63 -5.92 -5.21 4.14
CA LEU A 63 -5.50 -5.14 2.75
C LEU A 63 -6.12 -6.31 2.01
N THR A 64 -6.88 -6.03 0.95
CA THR A 64 -7.57 -7.06 0.15
C THR A 64 -7.08 -6.97 -1.28
N PRO A 65 -6.43 -8.01 -1.83
CA PRO A 65 -5.98 -7.99 -3.21
C PRO A 65 -7.14 -8.20 -4.17
N GLY A 66 -7.10 -7.49 -5.29
CA GLY A 66 -7.99 -7.63 -6.43
C GLY A 66 -7.29 -8.35 -7.58
N ALA A 67 -7.32 -7.74 -8.76
CA ALA A 67 -6.66 -8.29 -9.95
C ALA A 67 -5.14 -8.23 -9.83
N ILE A 68 -4.47 -9.26 -10.32
CA ILE A 68 -3.01 -9.34 -10.38
C ILE A 68 -2.60 -9.65 -11.82
N ALA A 69 -1.69 -8.85 -12.37
CA ALA A 69 -1.12 -9.08 -13.69
C ALA A 69 0.39 -9.14 -13.58
N ILE A 70 0.99 -10.12 -14.23
CA ILE A 70 2.45 -10.27 -14.31
C ILE A 70 2.84 -10.24 -15.77
N GLU A 71 3.77 -9.34 -16.11
CA GLU A 71 4.32 -9.22 -17.45
C GLU A 71 5.83 -9.03 -17.37
N ALA A 72 6.58 -9.97 -17.93
CA ALA A 72 8.05 -9.97 -17.88
C ALA A 72 8.56 -9.80 -16.44
N ASN A 73 9.32 -8.74 -16.17
CA ASN A 73 9.92 -8.47 -14.87
C ASN A 73 9.07 -7.53 -14.01
N SER A 74 7.78 -7.37 -14.33
CA SER A 74 6.89 -6.48 -13.59
C SER A 74 5.61 -7.18 -13.19
N ALA A 75 5.01 -6.70 -12.11
CA ALA A 75 3.70 -7.15 -11.66
C ALA A 75 2.88 -5.94 -11.19
N PHE A 76 1.57 -6.04 -11.37
CA PHE A 76 0.62 -5.05 -10.90
C PHE A 76 -0.40 -5.75 -10.03
N VAL A 77 -0.56 -5.26 -8.81
CA VAL A 77 -1.50 -5.81 -7.84
C VAL A 77 -2.49 -4.73 -7.46
N GLU A 78 -3.74 -4.90 -7.87
CA GLU A 78 -4.83 -4.04 -7.43
C GLU A 78 -5.23 -4.43 -6.02
N TRP A 79 -5.53 -3.45 -5.17
CA TRP A 79 -5.91 -3.72 -3.79
C TRP A 79 -6.84 -2.65 -3.24
N GLU A 80 -7.49 -3.00 -2.15
CA GLU A 80 -8.20 -2.08 -1.28
C GLU A 80 -7.55 -2.13 0.11
N MET A 81 -7.17 -0.97 0.63
CA MET A 81 -6.58 -0.82 1.96
C MET A 81 -7.52 -0.06 2.87
N GLY A 82 -7.78 -0.60 4.04
CA GLY A 82 -8.55 0.08 5.08
C GLY A 82 -7.70 0.36 6.31
N LEU A 83 -7.86 1.55 6.87
CA LEU A 83 -7.20 1.98 8.10
C LEU A 83 -8.27 2.41 9.10
N LYS A 84 -8.23 1.88 10.33
CA LYS A 84 -9.05 2.37 11.44
C LYS A 84 -8.20 3.20 12.37
N ILE A 85 -8.59 4.46 12.55
CA ILE A 85 -7.90 5.40 13.44
C ILE A 85 -8.94 6.15 14.25
N LYS A 86 -8.95 5.95 15.58
CA LYS A 86 -9.87 6.64 16.50
C LYS A 86 -11.34 6.53 16.06
N GLY A 87 -11.76 5.33 15.67
CA GLY A 87 -13.14 5.07 15.29
C GLY A 87 -13.52 5.51 13.88
N ILE A 88 -12.61 6.12 13.11
CA ILE A 88 -12.83 6.49 11.72
C ILE A 88 -12.16 5.47 10.81
N GLU A 89 -12.89 5.02 9.80
CA GLU A 89 -12.34 4.13 8.77
C GLU A 89 -11.99 4.93 7.53
N PHE A 90 -10.74 4.78 7.06
CA PHE A 90 -10.24 5.34 5.83
C PHE A 90 -10.00 4.21 4.84
N VAL A 91 -10.56 4.31 3.63
CA VAL A 91 -10.48 3.25 2.62
C VAL A 91 -9.81 3.80 1.36
N TYR A 92 -8.75 3.13 0.93
CA TYR A 92 -7.93 3.52 -0.22
C TYR A 92 -7.92 2.39 -1.24
N PRO A 93 -8.61 2.55 -2.39
CA PRO A 93 -8.35 1.68 -3.53
C PRO A 93 -7.03 2.10 -4.19
N GLY A 94 -6.24 1.15 -4.61
CA GLY A 94 -4.96 1.44 -5.23
C GLY A 94 -4.37 0.27 -5.99
N THR A 95 -3.16 0.49 -6.49
CA THR A 95 -2.41 -0.50 -7.26
C THR A 95 -0.95 -0.37 -6.92
N SER A 96 -0.27 -1.49 -6.71
CA SER A 96 1.18 -1.54 -6.58
C SER A 96 1.81 -2.00 -7.89
N ARG A 97 2.85 -1.30 -8.34
CA ARG A 97 3.73 -1.76 -9.40
C ARG A 97 4.99 -2.33 -8.76
N LEU A 98 5.31 -3.56 -9.09
CA LEU A 98 6.47 -4.27 -8.58
C LEU A 98 7.41 -4.59 -9.73
N LEU A 99 8.69 -4.27 -9.58
CA LEU A 99 9.73 -4.67 -10.52
C LEU A 99 10.62 -5.72 -9.86
N PHE A 100 10.97 -6.76 -10.61
CA PHE A 100 11.79 -7.87 -10.12
C PHE A 100 13.19 -7.79 -10.69
N ASN A 101 14.19 -8.07 -9.86
CA ASN A 101 15.58 -8.17 -10.29
C ASN A 101 15.89 -9.56 -10.89
N SER A 102 17.15 -9.79 -11.28
CA SER A 102 17.58 -11.06 -11.86
C SER A 102 17.44 -12.27 -10.93
N GLU A 103 17.34 -12.06 -9.62
CA GLU A 103 17.11 -13.09 -8.62
C GLU A 103 15.62 -13.33 -8.34
N GLY A 104 14.73 -12.63 -9.04
CA GLY A 104 13.28 -12.72 -8.86
C GLY A 104 12.77 -12.02 -7.61
N LYS A 105 13.56 -11.15 -6.99
CA LYS A 105 13.14 -10.37 -5.83
C LYS A 105 12.63 -8.99 -6.24
N ILE A 106 11.69 -8.46 -5.47
CA ILE A 106 11.14 -7.12 -5.69
C ILE A 106 12.22 -6.08 -5.40
N CYS A 107 12.66 -5.35 -6.42
CA CYS A 107 13.67 -4.31 -6.30
C CYS A 107 13.11 -2.90 -6.42
N ASP A 108 11.87 -2.75 -6.89
CA ASP A 108 11.15 -1.48 -6.92
C ASP A 108 9.68 -1.73 -6.62
N HIS A 109 9.12 -0.98 -5.70
CA HIS A 109 7.72 -1.08 -5.29
C HIS A 109 7.14 0.33 -5.25
N ARG A 110 6.18 0.60 -6.12
CA ARG A 110 5.50 1.88 -6.15
C ARG A 110 4.00 1.70 -5.98
N ASP A 111 3.44 2.40 -4.99
CA ASP A 111 2.01 2.43 -4.75
C ASP A 111 1.37 3.64 -5.42
N TYR A 112 0.30 3.38 -6.15
CA TYR A 112 -0.52 4.41 -6.80
C TYR A 112 -1.89 4.40 -6.14
N PHE A 113 -2.23 5.49 -5.44
CA PHE A 113 -3.58 5.67 -4.88
C PHE A 113 -3.84 7.15 -4.68
N ASP A 114 -5.12 7.52 -4.64
CA ASP A 114 -5.53 8.84 -4.24
C ASP A 114 -5.42 8.96 -2.72
N PHE A 115 -4.54 9.85 -2.25
CA PHE A 115 -4.34 10.09 -0.83
C PHE A 115 -5.34 11.11 -0.28
N VAL A 116 -5.66 12.16 -1.05
CA VAL A 116 -6.41 13.33 -0.56
C VAL A 116 -7.88 13.01 -0.32
N GLY A 117 -8.57 12.48 -1.32
CA GLY A 117 -9.99 12.17 -1.24
C GLY A 117 -10.33 11.21 -0.10
N PRO A 118 -9.75 9.98 -0.10
CA PRO A 118 -10.03 9.00 0.95
C PRO A 118 -9.59 9.42 2.34
N THR A 119 -8.52 10.24 2.45
CA THR A 119 -8.03 10.69 3.76
C THR A 119 -8.94 11.74 4.38
N PHE A 120 -9.35 12.74 3.61
CA PHE A 120 -10.13 13.85 4.14
C PHE A 120 -11.64 13.67 3.95
N GLY A 121 -12.06 12.82 3.00
CA GLY A 121 -13.46 12.57 2.73
C GLY A 121 -14.29 12.12 3.94
N PRO A 122 -13.81 11.15 4.75
CA PRO A 122 -14.54 10.70 5.93
C PRO A 122 -14.55 11.69 7.10
N VAL A 123 -13.66 12.69 7.09
CA VAL A 123 -13.55 13.67 8.18
C VAL A 123 -14.65 14.73 8.03
N PRO A 124 -15.49 14.94 9.06
CA PRO A 124 -16.54 15.97 8.99
C PRO A 124 -15.94 17.35 8.72
N VAL A 125 -16.62 18.16 7.91
CA VAL A 125 -16.22 19.53 7.48
C VAL A 125 -15.05 19.50 6.51
N LEU A 126 -13.93 18.86 6.84
CA LEU A 126 -12.76 18.78 5.95
C LEU A 126 -13.08 18.02 4.67
N GLY A 127 -13.83 16.91 4.77
CA GLY A 127 -14.24 16.13 3.60
C GLY A 127 -15.09 16.98 2.64
N GLY A 128 -16.02 17.77 3.17
CA GLY A 128 -16.82 18.70 2.38
C GLY A 128 -15.99 19.77 1.69
N PHE A 129 -15.02 20.34 2.40
CA PHE A 129 -14.11 21.33 1.85
C PHE A 129 -13.23 20.75 0.73
N VAL A 130 -12.67 19.58 0.92
CA VAL A 130 -11.85 18.91 -0.09
C VAL A 130 -12.67 18.57 -1.33
N ARG A 131 -13.88 18.04 -1.17
CA ARG A 131 -14.79 17.77 -2.29
C ARG A 131 -15.15 19.04 -3.04
N TRP A 132 -15.36 20.14 -2.32
CA TRP A 132 -15.63 21.44 -2.93
C TRP A 132 -14.44 21.92 -3.77
N LEU A 133 -13.21 21.80 -3.23
CA LEU A 133 -11.99 22.13 -3.97
C LEU A 133 -11.85 21.31 -5.25
N TYR A 134 -12.08 20.00 -5.18
CA TYR A 134 -12.03 19.14 -6.36
C TYR A 134 -13.02 19.59 -7.43
N LYS A 135 -14.24 19.84 -7.06
CA LYS A 135 -15.27 20.31 -8.00
C LYS A 135 -14.90 21.66 -8.60
N ARG A 136 -14.31 22.55 -7.82
CA ARG A 136 -13.98 23.90 -8.26
C ARG A 136 -12.82 23.94 -9.25
N PHE A 137 -11.79 23.10 -9.05
CA PHE A 137 -10.54 23.19 -9.80
C PHE A 137 -10.28 22.01 -10.74
N VAL A 138 -10.91 20.89 -10.53
CA VAL A 138 -10.67 19.66 -11.31
C VAL A 138 -11.94 19.20 -12.04
N GLY A 139 -13.03 19.26 -11.40
CA GLY A 139 -14.34 18.90 -11.96
C GLY A 139 -14.96 20.07 -12.65
#